data_34ad0c4a307c992423f49434a8dc234d
#
_entry.id   34ad0c4a307c992423f49434a8dc234d
#
_cell.length_a   1.000
_cell.length_b   1.000
_cell.length_c   1.000
_cell.angle_alpha   90.00
_cell.angle_beta   90.00
_cell.angle_gamma   90.00
#
_symmetry.space_group_name_H-M   'P 1'
#
loop_
_entity.id
_entity.type
_entity.pdbx_description
1 polymer ?
#
loop_
_entity_poly.entity_id
_entity_poly.type
_entity_poly.pdbx_seq_one_letter_code
_entity_poly.pdbx_strand_id
1 'polypeptide(L)'
;ISGNGEAPRPDATGSADGSVSHATALPTESPMERISGPVHPFPKHVIGLHAGYCASWIASYGLSSSTRPGYEAGVTYRVGLSRRVPFYFRTGLTFVGKGYEINGFDDSRTAMNYLQIPIGIDYAVSLGRRWAVVPGAGFYYALGVGGKREIGREAVSVFGSQGGFSRHDMGFSCGVDLAFSRFSLGVAYEAGLIDIDKSDTVYGNDSRMVGYKNVRNRCFLIRTGVNF
;
A
#
# COMPACT_ATOMS: atom_id res chain seq x y z
N ILE A 1 82.69 -79.07 26.93
CA ILE A 1 82.21 -79.96 25.90
C ILE A 1 80.76 -79.55 25.60
N SER A 2 80.67 -78.83 24.54
CA SER A 2 79.83 -79.12 23.38
C SER A 2 78.34 -79.24 23.58
N GLY A 3 77.65 -78.55 22.82
CA GLY A 3 76.37 -78.95 22.39
C GLY A 3 75.51 -77.82 21.85
N ASN A 4 75.69 -77.62 20.60
CA ASN A 4 74.77 -76.86 19.70
C ASN A 4 73.30 -77.25 19.83
N GLY A 5 72.47 -76.32 19.64
CA GLY A 5 71.08 -76.56 19.42
C GLY A 5 70.46 -75.35 18.71
N GLU A 6 70.52 -75.48 17.45
CA GLU A 6 69.97 -74.66 16.41
C GLU A 6 68.46 -74.59 16.52
N ALA A 7 67.90 -73.42 16.39
CA ALA A 7 66.47 -73.14 16.26
C ALA A 7 66.00 -73.41 14.84
N PRO A 8 64.79 -73.85 14.59
CA PRO A 8 64.09 -73.51 13.35
C PRO A 8 63.03 -72.47 13.56
N ARG A 9 63.01 -71.52 12.68
CA ARG A 9 61.87 -70.65 12.44
C ARG A 9 60.70 -71.43 11.90
N PRO A 10 59.52 -71.05 12.22
CA PRO A 10 58.44 -71.17 11.27
C PRO A 10 57.82 -69.80 10.92
N ASP A 11 57.46 -69.86 9.76
CA ASP A 11 56.80 -68.94 8.82
C ASP A 11 55.75 -67.99 9.35
N ALA A 12 55.80 -66.87 8.66
CA ALA A 12 54.78 -65.82 8.63
C ALA A 12 53.41 -66.36 8.21
N THR A 13 52.46 -66.16 9.05
CA THR A 13 51.06 -65.99 8.60
C THR A 13 50.55 -64.71 9.14
N GLY A 14 50.21 -63.86 8.18
CA GLY A 14 49.66 -62.51 8.42
C GLY A 14 48.42 -62.55 9.27
N SER A 15 48.43 -61.74 10.28
CA SER A 15 47.16 -61.28 10.91
C SER A 15 47.01 -59.87 10.51
N ALA A 16 46.00 -59.66 9.66
CA ALA A 16 45.55 -58.37 9.34
C ALA A 16 45.05 -57.72 10.60
N ASP A 17 45.76 -56.76 11.06
CA ASP A 17 45.30 -55.84 12.09
C ASP A 17 44.20 -54.92 11.47
N GLY A 18 42.99 -55.31 11.70
CA GLY A 18 41.83 -54.49 11.41
C GLY A 18 41.75 -53.32 12.35
N SER A 19 42.53 -52.29 12.07
CA SER A 19 42.24 -50.98 12.67
C SER A 19 40.88 -50.50 12.17
N VAL A 20 39.87 -50.76 12.94
CA VAL A 20 38.56 -50.15 12.80
C VAL A 20 38.74 -48.65 13.07
N SER A 21 39.05 -47.94 12.02
CA SER A 21 38.83 -46.47 12.01
C SER A 21 37.38 -46.23 12.28
N HIS A 22 37.04 -45.89 13.48
CA HIS A 22 35.81 -45.18 13.77
C HIS A 22 35.90 -43.85 13.03
N ALA A 23 35.56 -43.87 11.75
CA ALA A 23 35.10 -42.66 11.06
C ALA A 23 33.86 -42.24 11.80
N THR A 24 34.03 -41.32 12.71
CA THR A 24 32.90 -40.49 13.20
C THR A 24 32.29 -39.86 11.99
N ALA A 25 31.26 -40.51 11.48
CA ALA A 25 30.41 -39.89 10.48
C ALA A 25 29.92 -38.58 11.13
N LEU A 26 30.48 -37.47 10.68
CA LEU A 26 29.88 -36.17 10.88
C LEU A 26 28.39 -36.33 10.49
N PRO A 27 27.46 -35.91 11.34
CA PRO A 27 26.08 -35.92 10.95
C PRO A 27 26.02 -35.20 9.61
N THR A 28 25.63 -35.92 8.58
CA THR A 28 25.22 -35.34 7.33
C THR A 28 24.08 -34.39 7.73
N GLU A 29 24.44 -33.10 7.84
CA GLU A 29 23.43 -32.08 7.89
C GLU A 29 22.52 -32.37 6.69
N SER A 30 21.35 -32.94 6.97
CA SER A 30 20.27 -32.91 6.03
C SER A 30 20.29 -31.51 5.46
N PRO A 31 20.11 -31.32 4.16
CA PRO A 31 20.00 -29.99 3.62
C PRO A 31 18.77 -29.37 4.30
N MET A 32 19.02 -28.85 5.50
CA MET A 32 18.07 -27.99 6.15
C MET A 32 17.77 -26.96 5.10
N GLU A 33 16.58 -27.16 4.54
CA GLU A 33 15.76 -26.17 3.92
C GLU A 33 16.32 -24.81 4.33
N ARG A 34 17.14 -24.25 3.45
CA ARG A 34 17.52 -22.85 3.58
C ARG A 34 16.18 -22.17 3.60
N ILE A 35 15.73 -21.78 4.77
CA ILE A 35 14.63 -20.87 4.93
C ILE A 35 15.09 -19.66 4.12
N SER A 36 14.72 -19.66 2.85
CA SER A 36 14.97 -18.55 1.98
C SER A 36 14.32 -17.38 2.70
N GLY A 37 15.14 -16.43 3.14
CA GLY A 37 14.66 -15.23 3.78
C GLY A 37 13.55 -14.63 2.93
N PRO A 38 12.70 -13.75 3.47
CA PRO A 38 11.53 -13.24 2.79
C PRO A 38 11.93 -12.77 1.40
N VAL A 39 11.40 -13.45 0.39
CA VAL A 39 11.66 -13.12 -1.01
C VAL A 39 11.01 -11.78 -1.27
N HIS A 40 11.82 -10.76 -1.52
CA HIS A 40 11.33 -9.45 -1.92
C HIS A 40 10.66 -9.59 -3.29
N PRO A 41 9.34 -9.41 -3.41
CA PRO A 41 8.65 -9.58 -4.69
C PRO A 41 8.96 -8.46 -5.68
N PHE A 42 9.48 -7.34 -5.19
CA PHE A 42 9.85 -6.18 -5.99
C PHE A 42 11.32 -5.81 -5.81
N PRO A 43 11.92 -5.13 -6.81
CA PRO A 43 13.26 -4.53 -6.67
C PRO A 43 13.25 -3.44 -5.59
N LYS A 44 14.44 -2.98 -5.21
CA LYS A 44 14.61 -1.94 -4.19
C LYS A 44 13.88 -0.64 -4.56
N HIS A 45 13.83 -0.31 -5.82
CA HIS A 45 13.16 0.88 -6.37
C HIS A 45 12.14 0.44 -7.39
N VAL A 46 10.91 0.91 -7.26
CA VAL A 46 9.80 0.59 -8.16
C VAL A 46 9.08 1.87 -8.52
N ILE A 47 8.93 2.11 -9.80
CA ILE A 47 8.06 3.16 -10.32
C ILE A 47 6.82 2.49 -10.86
N GLY A 48 5.64 2.97 -10.46
CA GLY A 48 4.35 2.47 -10.91
C GLY A 48 3.54 3.56 -11.60
N LEU A 49 2.83 3.19 -12.64
CA LEU A 49 1.75 3.99 -13.21
C LEU A 49 0.44 3.34 -12.83
N HIS A 50 -0.55 4.13 -12.42
CA HIS A 50 -1.86 3.62 -12.06
C HIS A 50 -2.98 4.53 -12.56
N ALA A 51 -4.12 3.91 -12.77
CA ALA A 51 -5.39 4.58 -13.03
C ALA A 51 -6.51 3.79 -12.38
N GLY A 52 -7.60 4.47 -12.02
CA GLY A 52 -8.68 3.82 -11.32
C GLY A 52 -9.96 4.63 -11.21
N TYR A 53 -10.92 3.98 -10.57
CA TYR A 53 -12.21 4.53 -10.22
C TYR A 53 -12.22 4.96 -8.76
N CYS A 54 -12.82 6.12 -8.49
CA CYS A 54 -13.01 6.68 -7.16
C CYS A 54 -14.52 6.83 -6.90
N ALA A 55 -15.00 6.16 -5.86
CA ALA A 55 -16.35 6.40 -5.33
C ALA A 55 -16.20 7.28 -4.09
N SER A 56 -16.62 8.55 -4.18
CA SER A 56 -16.39 9.53 -3.12
C SER A 56 -17.69 10.09 -2.55
N TRP A 57 -17.66 10.44 -1.27
CA TRP A 57 -18.76 11.09 -0.55
C TRP A 57 -18.19 11.96 0.57
N ILE A 58 -19.02 12.71 1.24
CA ILE A 58 -18.64 13.47 2.43
C ILE A 58 -19.22 12.84 3.69
N ALA A 59 -18.43 12.88 4.77
CA ALA A 59 -18.93 12.65 6.12
C ALA A 59 -19.11 14.01 6.79
N SER A 60 -20.32 14.29 7.24
CA SER A 60 -20.68 15.52 7.96
C SER A 60 -21.75 15.23 9.00
N TYR A 61 -21.81 16.02 10.06
CA TYR A 61 -22.90 15.95 11.01
C TYR A 61 -24.19 16.53 10.40
N GLY A 62 -25.23 15.69 10.34
CA GLY A 62 -26.56 16.11 9.89
C GLY A 62 -26.77 16.18 8.37
N LEU A 63 -25.78 15.84 7.56
CA LEU A 63 -25.91 15.76 6.10
C LEU A 63 -25.68 14.34 5.60
N SER A 64 -26.66 13.79 4.92
CA SER A 64 -26.52 12.55 4.15
C SER A 64 -26.16 12.91 2.71
N SER A 65 -24.99 12.51 2.27
CA SER A 65 -24.54 12.70 0.89
C SER A 65 -24.57 11.40 0.13
N SER A 66 -24.97 11.48 -1.13
CA SER A 66 -24.85 10.37 -2.07
C SER A 66 -23.44 10.26 -2.61
N THR A 67 -23.06 9.03 -2.94
CA THR A 67 -21.75 8.72 -3.52
C THR A 67 -21.66 9.26 -4.94
N ARG A 68 -20.56 9.94 -5.23
CA ARG A 68 -20.25 10.44 -6.56
C ARG A 68 -19.15 9.62 -7.21
N PRO A 69 -19.34 9.18 -8.47
CA PRO A 69 -18.28 8.56 -9.25
C PRO A 69 -17.19 9.57 -9.62
N GLY A 70 -15.96 9.13 -9.55
CA GLY A 70 -14.79 9.89 -9.91
C GLY A 70 -13.71 8.97 -10.49
N TYR A 71 -12.53 9.51 -10.66
CA TYR A 71 -11.41 8.82 -11.26
C TYR A 71 -10.10 9.21 -10.58
N GLU A 72 -9.10 8.34 -10.68
CA GLU A 72 -7.74 8.65 -10.29
C GLU A 72 -6.76 8.22 -11.39
N ALA A 73 -5.65 8.93 -11.52
CA ALA A 73 -4.51 8.51 -12.33
C ALA A 73 -3.23 9.13 -11.76
N GLY A 74 -2.14 8.38 -11.77
CA GLY A 74 -0.93 8.89 -11.18
C GLY A 74 0.29 8.00 -11.33
N VAL A 75 1.36 8.48 -10.70
CA VAL A 75 2.65 7.82 -10.61
C VAL A 75 2.91 7.51 -9.15
N THR A 76 3.35 6.30 -8.86
CA THR A 76 3.84 5.89 -7.54
C THR A 76 5.32 5.57 -7.61
N TYR A 77 6.01 5.87 -6.51
CA TYR A 77 7.37 5.46 -6.28
C TYR A 77 7.45 4.70 -4.96
N ARG A 78 8.02 3.50 -5.00
CA ARG A 78 8.28 2.67 -3.82
C ARG A 78 9.76 2.45 -3.66
N VAL A 79 10.25 2.56 -2.44
CA VAL A 79 11.64 2.23 -2.10
C VAL A 79 11.69 1.24 -0.94
N GLY A 80 12.39 0.13 -1.15
CA GLY A 80 12.58 -0.90 -0.12
C GLY A 80 13.40 -0.39 1.06
N LEU A 81 12.81 -0.44 2.24
CA LEU A 81 13.41 0.08 3.48
C LEU A 81 14.43 -0.89 4.09
N SER A 82 14.30 -2.18 3.83
CA SER A 82 15.15 -3.22 4.42
C SER A 82 15.46 -4.29 3.39
N ARG A 83 16.59 -4.98 3.57
CA ARG A 83 16.94 -6.18 2.81
C ARG A 83 16.40 -7.47 3.45
N ARG A 84 15.96 -7.40 4.70
CA ARG A 84 15.50 -8.58 5.46
C ARG A 84 14.00 -8.73 5.48
N VAL A 85 13.27 -7.62 5.40
CA VAL A 85 11.80 -7.58 5.44
C VAL A 85 11.26 -6.74 4.28
N PRO A 86 10.21 -7.19 3.61
CA PRO A 86 9.70 -6.57 2.39
C PRO A 86 8.80 -5.35 2.69
N PHE A 87 9.35 -4.41 3.46
CA PHE A 87 8.74 -3.11 3.68
C PHE A 87 9.22 -2.10 2.65
N TYR A 88 8.27 -1.34 2.13
CA TYR A 88 8.52 -0.29 1.15
C TYR A 88 7.91 1.02 1.64
N PHE A 89 8.70 2.08 1.56
CA PHE A 89 8.16 3.44 1.64
C PHE A 89 7.51 3.76 0.30
N ARG A 90 6.28 4.29 0.33
CA ARG A 90 5.52 4.67 -0.85
C ARG A 90 5.24 6.16 -0.85
N THR A 91 5.51 6.79 -2.00
CA THR A 91 5.10 8.15 -2.32
C THR A 91 4.70 8.25 -3.78
N GLY A 92 4.31 9.43 -4.25
CA GLY A 92 3.92 9.60 -5.63
C GLY A 92 3.18 10.90 -5.90
N LEU A 93 2.56 10.98 -7.06
CA LEU A 93 1.71 12.08 -7.46
C LEU A 93 0.47 11.51 -8.17
N THR A 94 -0.70 11.81 -7.65
CA THR A 94 -1.97 11.30 -8.15
C THR A 94 -2.93 12.44 -8.41
N PHE A 95 -3.49 12.47 -9.60
CA PHE A 95 -4.64 13.32 -9.90
C PHE A 95 -5.91 12.55 -9.57
N VAL A 96 -6.78 13.09 -8.71
CA VAL A 96 -8.00 12.41 -8.27
C VAL A 96 -9.20 13.35 -8.30
N GLY A 97 -10.28 12.89 -8.93
CA GLY A 97 -11.57 13.54 -8.94
C GLY A 97 -12.44 13.01 -7.80
N LYS A 98 -12.66 13.83 -6.78
CA LYS A 98 -13.54 13.55 -5.65
C LYS A 98 -14.82 14.40 -5.75
N GLY A 99 -15.80 14.11 -4.90
CA GLY A 99 -17.00 14.94 -4.82
C GLY A 99 -18.12 14.21 -4.10
N TYR A 100 -19.28 14.84 -4.14
CA TYR A 100 -20.51 14.32 -3.52
C TYR A 100 -21.73 14.88 -4.21
N GLU A 101 -22.85 14.22 -4.01
CA GLU A 101 -24.15 14.67 -4.46
C GLU A 101 -25.09 14.79 -3.25
N ILE A 102 -25.88 15.85 -3.22
CA ILE A 102 -26.93 16.05 -2.23
C ILE A 102 -28.26 15.98 -2.98
N ASN A 103 -29.06 14.99 -2.64
CA ASN A 103 -30.40 14.82 -3.21
C ASN A 103 -31.40 15.45 -2.26
N GLY A 104 -32.25 16.36 -2.74
CA GLY A 104 -33.26 17.05 -1.93
C GLY A 104 -33.89 18.17 -2.66
N PHE A 105 -34.40 19.21 -1.95
CA PHE A 105 -35.08 20.36 -2.50
C PHE A 105 -34.23 21.18 -3.49
N ASP A 106 -32.90 21.15 -3.32
CA ASP A 106 -31.92 21.72 -4.24
C ASP A 106 -30.87 20.62 -4.56
N ASP A 107 -31.12 19.82 -5.59
CA ASP A 107 -30.15 18.87 -6.11
C ASP A 107 -28.85 19.59 -6.41
N SER A 108 -27.81 19.29 -5.62
CA SER A 108 -26.52 19.89 -5.83
C SER A 108 -25.45 18.83 -6.05
N ARG A 109 -24.66 19.05 -7.11
CA ARG A 109 -23.49 18.24 -7.46
C ARG A 109 -22.21 19.01 -7.22
N THR A 110 -21.33 18.44 -6.43
CA THR A 110 -20.02 19.04 -6.19
C THR A 110 -18.93 18.13 -6.73
N ALA A 111 -18.14 18.64 -7.65
CA ALA A 111 -16.97 18.00 -8.23
C ALA A 111 -15.70 18.74 -7.78
N MET A 112 -14.73 18.03 -7.24
CA MET A 112 -13.47 18.58 -6.77
C MET A 112 -12.32 17.76 -7.35
N ASN A 113 -11.39 18.41 -8.02
CA ASN A 113 -10.19 17.78 -8.57
C ASN A 113 -8.99 18.15 -7.71
N TYR A 114 -8.25 17.14 -7.30
CA TYR A 114 -7.09 17.29 -6.45
C TYR A 114 -5.83 16.71 -7.09
N LEU A 115 -4.72 17.36 -6.81
CA LEU A 115 -3.39 16.80 -6.98
C LEU A 115 -2.92 16.30 -5.61
N GLN A 116 -2.73 14.99 -5.48
CA GLN A 116 -2.52 14.30 -4.21
C GLN A 116 -1.13 13.68 -4.14
N ILE A 117 -0.45 13.85 -3.02
CA ILE A 117 0.82 13.23 -2.68
C ILE A 117 0.56 12.20 -1.58
N PRO A 118 0.58 10.90 -1.88
CA PRO A 118 0.53 9.86 -0.87
C PRO A 118 1.89 9.69 -0.19
N ILE A 119 1.88 9.38 1.10
CA ILE A 119 3.05 9.05 1.92
C ILE A 119 2.67 7.87 2.79
N GLY A 120 3.26 6.72 2.56
CA GLY A 120 2.84 5.50 3.26
C GLY A 120 3.90 4.41 3.31
N ILE A 121 3.52 3.33 3.96
CA ILE A 121 4.31 2.10 4.07
C ILE A 121 3.49 0.96 3.49
N ASP A 122 4.12 0.20 2.63
CA ASP A 122 3.58 -1.01 2.04
C ASP A 122 4.37 -2.22 2.54
N TYR A 123 3.68 -3.32 2.77
CA TYR A 123 4.28 -4.60 3.12
C TYR A 123 3.98 -5.62 2.02
N ALA A 124 5.00 -6.10 1.33
CA ALA A 124 4.81 -6.95 0.17
C ALA A 124 4.97 -8.43 0.54
N VAL A 125 3.88 -9.18 0.53
CA VAL A 125 3.85 -10.62 0.79
C VAL A 125 3.90 -11.37 -0.53
N SER A 126 4.98 -12.10 -0.77
CA SER A 126 5.10 -12.97 -1.95
C SER A 126 4.22 -14.22 -1.81
N LEU A 127 3.35 -14.46 -2.78
CA LEU A 127 2.52 -15.66 -2.89
C LEU A 127 3.05 -16.63 -3.96
N GLY A 128 4.36 -16.66 -4.12
CA GLY A 128 5.05 -17.47 -5.11
C GLY A 128 5.86 -16.64 -6.11
N ARG A 129 6.11 -17.19 -7.30
CA ARG A 129 7.06 -16.59 -8.25
C ARG A 129 6.56 -15.31 -8.93
N ARG A 130 5.27 -15.12 -9.07
CA ARG A 130 4.69 -14.03 -9.86
C ARG A 130 3.63 -13.21 -9.11
N TRP A 131 3.13 -13.71 -7.99
CA TRP A 131 2.06 -13.08 -7.23
C TRP A 131 2.58 -12.46 -5.94
N ALA A 132 2.08 -11.31 -5.61
CA ALA A 132 2.29 -10.70 -4.30
C ALA A 132 1.03 -9.97 -3.84
N VAL A 133 0.76 -10.03 -2.55
CA VAL A 133 -0.25 -9.18 -1.89
C VAL A 133 0.48 -8.07 -1.15
N VAL A 134 0.03 -6.85 -1.34
CA VAL A 134 0.70 -5.65 -0.84
C VAL A 134 -0.28 -4.80 -0.04
N PRO A 135 -0.57 -5.16 1.23
CA PRO A 135 -1.25 -4.25 2.13
C PRO A 135 -0.39 -3.01 2.39
N GLY A 136 -1.05 -1.87 2.49
CA GLY A 136 -0.39 -0.60 2.76
C GLY A 136 -1.28 0.38 3.49
N ALA A 137 -0.65 1.27 4.23
CA ALA A 137 -1.31 2.34 4.94
C ALA A 137 -0.44 3.60 4.96
N GLY A 138 -1.06 4.75 5.13
CA GLY A 138 -0.34 6.01 5.17
C GLY A 138 -1.27 7.21 5.22
N PHE A 139 -0.69 8.34 4.90
CA PHE A 139 -1.38 9.61 4.81
C PHE A 139 -1.34 10.13 3.38
N TYR A 140 -2.21 11.06 3.09
CA TYR A 140 -2.14 11.84 1.87
C TYR A 140 -2.29 13.32 2.18
N TYR A 141 -1.66 14.14 1.37
CA TYR A 141 -1.93 15.56 1.25
C TYR A 141 -2.41 15.84 -0.16
N ALA A 142 -3.48 16.61 -0.29
CA ALA A 142 -4.10 16.91 -1.57
C ALA A 142 -4.35 18.41 -1.71
N LEU A 143 -4.00 18.93 -2.89
CA LEU A 143 -4.22 20.32 -3.28
C LEU A 143 -5.33 20.39 -4.32
N GLY A 144 -6.40 21.12 -4.04
CA GLY A 144 -7.51 21.38 -4.96
C GLY A 144 -7.05 22.24 -6.13
N VAL A 145 -7.03 21.65 -7.32
CA VAL A 145 -6.60 22.31 -8.56
C VAL A 145 -7.75 22.79 -9.40
N GLY A 146 -8.97 22.31 -9.15
CA GLY A 146 -10.19 22.75 -9.84
C GLY A 146 -11.42 22.07 -9.30
N GLY A 147 -12.58 22.59 -9.62
CA GLY A 147 -13.85 21.99 -9.23
C GLY A 147 -15.03 22.90 -9.53
N LYS A 148 -16.19 22.28 -9.63
CA LYS A 148 -17.47 22.99 -9.87
C LYS A 148 -18.52 22.44 -8.93
N ARG A 149 -19.34 23.36 -8.43
CA ARG A 149 -20.58 23.06 -7.73
C ARG A 149 -21.73 23.47 -8.63
N GLU A 150 -22.60 22.57 -8.95
CA GLU A 150 -23.80 22.77 -9.75
C GLU A 150 -25.00 22.81 -8.79
N ILE A 151 -25.76 23.89 -8.80
CA ILE A 151 -26.99 24.08 -8.05
C ILE A 151 -28.06 24.48 -9.06
N GLY A 152 -28.98 23.56 -9.37
CA GLY A 152 -29.93 23.76 -10.43
C GLY A 152 -29.31 24.01 -11.80
N ARG A 153 -29.35 25.23 -12.32
CA ARG A 153 -28.73 25.62 -13.61
C ARG A 153 -27.47 26.44 -13.50
N GLU A 154 -27.06 26.77 -12.29
CA GLU A 154 -25.85 27.57 -12.03
C GLU A 154 -24.66 26.70 -11.68
N ALA A 155 -23.52 27.02 -12.24
CA ALA A 155 -22.24 26.35 -11.93
C ALA A 155 -21.27 27.37 -11.33
N VAL A 156 -20.85 27.13 -10.07
CA VAL A 156 -19.93 27.99 -9.33
C VAL A 156 -18.64 27.24 -9.09
N SER A 157 -17.50 27.95 -9.11
CA SER A 157 -16.20 27.36 -8.72
C SER A 157 -16.23 26.92 -7.26
N VAL A 158 -15.75 25.73 -6.98
CA VAL A 158 -15.67 25.16 -5.61
C VAL A 158 -14.59 25.86 -4.80
N PHE A 159 -13.49 26.23 -5.46
CA PHE A 159 -12.33 26.85 -4.82
C PHE A 159 -12.21 28.33 -5.21
N GLY A 160 -11.87 29.16 -4.25
CA GLY A 160 -11.68 30.61 -4.44
C GLY A 160 -12.48 31.44 -3.44
N SER A 161 -12.57 32.72 -3.69
CA SER A 161 -13.25 33.68 -2.80
C SER A 161 -14.78 33.49 -2.72
N GLN A 162 -15.37 32.88 -3.75
CA GLN A 162 -16.81 32.58 -3.79
C GLN A 162 -17.12 31.09 -3.53
N GLY A 163 -16.07 30.23 -3.52
CA GLY A 163 -16.24 28.81 -3.43
C GLY A 163 -16.05 28.30 -2.03
N GLY A 164 -16.84 28.30 -1.10
CA GLY A 164 -16.77 27.93 0.33
C GLY A 164 -15.85 26.76 0.76
N PHE A 165 -15.02 26.20 -0.13
CA PHE A 165 -14.18 25.02 0.16
C PHE A 165 -12.69 25.34 0.22
N SER A 166 -12.02 24.60 1.13
CA SER A 166 -10.57 24.61 1.23
C SER A 166 -9.94 23.93 0.02
N ARG A 167 -8.83 24.50 -0.49
CA ARG A 167 -8.00 23.81 -1.47
C ARG A 167 -7.17 22.70 -0.86
N HIS A 168 -6.98 22.71 0.45
CA HIS A 168 -6.15 21.76 1.17
C HIS A 168 -7.03 20.64 1.75
N ASP A 169 -6.67 19.41 1.45
CA ASP A 169 -7.23 18.22 2.05
C ASP A 169 -6.08 17.32 2.52
N MET A 170 -6.24 16.72 3.67
CA MET A 170 -5.29 15.77 4.23
C MET A 170 -6.05 14.65 4.92
N GLY A 171 -5.57 13.44 4.76
CA GLY A 171 -6.25 12.29 5.31
C GLY A 171 -5.36 11.07 5.47
N PHE A 172 -5.97 10.03 5.96
CA PHE A 172 -5.41 8.70 6.07
C PHE A 172 -5.87 7.84 4.90
N SER A 173 -5.00 6.96 4.42
CA SER A 173 -5.33 5.98 3.40
C SER A 173 -4.86 4.58 3.82
N CYS A 174 -5.67 3.57 3.54
CA CYS A 174 -5.30 2.17 3.69
C CYS A 174 -5.84 1.37 2.51
N GLY A 175 -5.14 0.29 2.16
CA GLY A 175 -5.55 -0.51 1.02
C GLY A 175 -4.74 -1.77 0.86
N VAL A 176 -5.06 -2.51 -0.18
CA VAL A 176 -4.33 -3.72 -0.58
C VAL A 176 -4.26 -3.79 -2.09
N ASP A 177 -3.06 -4.02 -2.60
CA ASP A 177 -2.82 -4.29 -4.02
C ASP A 177 -2.50 -5.78 -4.19
N LEU A 178 -3.09 -6.41 -5.19
CA LEU A 178 -2.70 -7.71 -5.72
C LEU A 178 -1.79 -7.47 -6.92
N ALA A 179 -0.54 -7.85 -6.81
CA ALA A 179 0.43 -7.71 -7.89
C ALA A 179 0.64 -9.05 -8.61
N PHE A 180 0.65 -9.01 -9.92
CA PHE A 180 0.99 -10.11 -10.81
C PHE A 180 2.08 -9.67 -11.79
N SER A 181 3.29 -10.12 -11.57
CA SER A 181 4.45 -9.68 -12.36
C SER A 181 4.60 -8.15 -12.31
N ARG A 182 4.33 -7.47 -13.42
CA ARG A 182 4.35 -6.01 -13.53
C ARG A 182 2.99 -5.36 -13.30
N PHE A 183 1.91 -6.11 -13.38
CA PHE A 183 0.56 -5.58 -13.24
C PHE A 183 0.12 -5.58 -11.78
N SER A 184 -0.74 -4.65 -11.42
CA SER A 184 -1.38 -4.61 -10.12
C SER A 184 -2.86 -4.27 -10.24
N LEU A 185 -3.65 -4.84 -9.33
CA LEU A 185 -5.04 -4.50 -9.10
C LEU A 185 -5.19 -4.24 -7.60
N GLY A 186 -5.74 -3.11 -7.23
CA GLY A 186 -5.83 -2.70 -5.85
C GLY A 186 -7.15 -2.07 -5.47
N VAL A 187 -7.42 -2.15 -4.18
CA VAL A 187 -8.52 -1.42 -3.54
C VAL A 187 -7.96 -0.61 -2.39
N ALA A 188 -8.47 0.59 -2.20
CA ALA A 188 -8.07 1.46 -1.10
C ALA A 188 -9.25 2.25 -0.56
N TYR A 189 -9.12 2.68 0.68
CA TYR A 189 -10.04 3.57 1.35
C TYR A 189 -9.28 4.79 1.85
N GLU A 190 -9.83 5.98 1.60
CA GLU A 190 -9.30 7.24 2.07
C GLU A 190 -10.28 7.94 2.99
N ALA A 191 -9.75 8.47 4.08
CA ALA A 191 -10.49 9.20 5.11
C ALA A 191 -9.87 10.57 5.33
N GLY A 192 -10.51 11.64 4.86
CA GLY A 192 -10.12 13.01 5.16
C GLY A 192 -10.16 13.29 6.67
N LEU A 193 -9.16 13.98 7.15
CA LEU A 193 -9.00 14.34 8.56
C LEU A 193 -9.35 15.82 8.82
N ILE A 194 -9.14 16.67 7.83
CA ILE A 194 -9.43 18.10 7.93
C ILE A 194 -10.83 18.44 7.41
N ASP A 195 -11.41 19.47 7.98
CA ASP A 195 -12.64 20.08 7.49
C ASP A 195 -12.31 20.86 6.21
N ILE A 196 -12.97 20.49 5.14
CA ILE A 196 -12.81 21.15 3.85
C ILE A 196 -13.80 22.30 3.63
N ASP A 197 -14.82 22.44 4.48
CA ASP A 197 -15.76 23.55 4.43
C ASP A 197 -15.18 24.78 5.16
N LYS A 198 -15.08 25.89 4.45
CA LYS A 198 -14.65 27.19 4.97
C LYS A 198 -15.79 28.17 5.23
N SER A 199 -17.02 27.77 4.97
CA SER A 199 -18.16 28.62 5.20
C SER A 199 -18.36 28.81 6.71
N ASP A 200 -17.66 29.78 7.28
CA ASP A 200 -17.94 30.36 8.59
C ASP A 200 -19.29 31.11 8.55
N THR A 201 -20.31 30.49 8.04
CA THR A 201 -21.63 31.10 7.99
C THR A 201 -22.26 30.98 9.38
N VAL A 202 -21.84 31.85 10.25
CA VAL A 202 -22.62 32.24 11.42
C VAL A 202 -23.82 33.00 10.87
N TYR A 203 -24.84 32.31 10.46
CA TYR A 203 -26.13 32.95 10.15
C TYR A 203 -26.81 33.31 11.46
N GLY A 204 -26.85 34.63 11.68
CA GLY A 204 -27.65 35.20 12.73
C GLY A 204 -29.12 34.79 12.57
N ASN A 205 -29.68 34.42 13.67
CA ASN A 205 -31.06 34.51 14.12
C ASN A 205 -32.23 33.97 13.28
N ASP A 206 -32.01 33.21 12.22
CA ASP A 206 -33.07 32.52 11.54
C ASP A 206 -32.89 31.02 11.60
N SER A 207 -33.83 30.33 12.27
CA SER A 207 -33.77 28.96 12.77
C SER A 207 -33.77 27.87 11.69
N ARG A 208 -33.31 28.13 10.47
CA ARG A 208 -33.38 27.20 9.33
C ARG A 208 -32.12 26.94 8.56
N MET A 209 -30.97 27.47 8.96
CA MET A 209 -29.70 27.12 8.31
C MET A 209 -28.81 26.38 9.28
N VAL A 210 -28.89 25.07 9.20
CA VAL A 210 -27.94 24.18 9.86
C VAL A 210 -26.60 24.31 9.12
N GLY A 211 -25.67 25.06 9.70
CA GLY A 211 -24.28 25.06 9.22
C GLY A 211 -23.72 23.65 9.34
N TYR A 212 -23.28 23.11 8.22
CA TYR A 212 -22.61 21.80 8.20
C TYR A 212 -21.24 21.97 8.87
N LYS A 213 -20.99 21.28 9.98
CA LYS A 213 -19.69 21.24 10.63
C LYS A 213 -18.99 19.92 10.32
N ASN A 214 -17.67 19.96 10.17
CA ASN A 214 -16.83 18.80 9.94
C ASN A 214 -17.10 18.06 8.62
N VAL A 215 -17.10 18.80 7.53
CA VAL A 215 -17.21 18.22 6.17
C VAL A 215 -15.88 17.59 5.79
N ARG A 216 -15.84 16.28 5.71
CA ARG A 216 -14.61 15.51 5.43
C ARG A 216 -14.82 14.59 4.25
N ASN A 217 -13.83 14.54 3.36
CA ASN A 217 -13.82 13.63 2.23
C ASN A 217 -13.71 12.18 2.68
N ARG A 218 -14.45 11.31 2.00
CA ARG A 218 -14.33 9.86 2.04
C ARG A 218 -14.26 9.35 0.63
N CYS A 219 -13.40 8.35 0.39
CA CYS A 219 -13.26 7.79 -0.94
C CYS A 219 -12.93 6.31 -0.86
N PHE A 220 -13.61 5.51 -1.68
CA PHE A 220 -13.24 4.15 -1.99
C PHE A 220 -12.67 4.10 -3.40
N LEU A 221 -11.52 3.46 -3.55
CA LEU A 221 -10.73 3.44 -4.77
C LEU A 221 -10.58 2.01 -5.27
N ILE A 222 -10.74 1.82 -6.57
CA ILE A 222 -10.36 0.59 -7.28
C ILE A 222 -9.39 1.03 -8.38
N ARG A 223 -8.17 0.51 -8.36
CA ARG A 223 -7.13 0.93 -9.28
C ARG A 223 -6.43 -0.25 -9.94
N THR A 224 -5.96 -0.04 -11.14
CA THR A 224 -5.05 -0.93 -11.85
C THR A 224 -3.77 -0.20 -12.17
N GLY A 225 -2.66 -0.92 -12.28
CA GLY A 225 -1.37 -0.30 -12.52
C GLY A 225 -0.34 -1.22 -13.15
N VAL A 226 0.76 -0.60 -13.55
CA VAL A 226 1.94 -1.27 -14.10
C VAL A 226 3.16 -0.78 -13.36
N ASN A 227 4.00 -1.71 -12.88
CA ASN A 227 5.22 -1.45 -12.12
C ASN A 227 6.45 -1.74 -13.00
N PHE A 228 7.47 -0.87 -12.87
CA PHE A 228 8.74 -0.91 -13.63
C PHE A 228 9.94 -0.99 -12.70
#